data_a4e5fd3e5bcde56eac6c9aa4003335b7
#
_entry.id   a4e5fd3e5bcde56eac6c9aa4003335b7
#
_cell.length_a   1.000
_cell.length_b   1.000
_cell.length_c   1.000
_cell.angle_alpha   90.00
_cell.angle_beta   90.00
_cell.angle_gamma   90.00
#
_symmetry.space_group_name_H-M   'P 1'
#
loop_
_entity.id
_entity.type
_entity.pdbx_description
1 polymer ?
#
loop_
_entity_poly.entity_id
_entity_poly.type
_entity_poly.pdbx_seq_one_letter_code
_entity_poly.pdbx_strand_id
1 'polypeptide(L)'
;MSQNTRPAPAGFSEQQLHTLFELISDGIWDWNANTGYVYRNPGWYAMLGYASHSMANSVLTWESVIHPEDYPRVMAHFEAYITQRNERYLIEYRCRCQDGSYLWVEDSGYIIARNSDGSVARMLGAHRNIDAGKRRVAQLEQQNLSLESLVAERTRELSWVNQQLQRQLDENRELAERDALTRIANRYRLDKVLQQECERSQRFR
;
A
#
# COMPACT_ATOMS: atom_id res chain seq x y z
N MET A 1 46.17 -11.53 -28.58
CA MET A 1 44.85 -11.71 -27.91
C MET A 1 45.03 -11.37 -26.42
N SER A 2 44.77 -10.10 -26.08
CA SER A 2 44.86 -9.62 -24.69
C SER A 2 43.56 -9.98 -23.97
N GLN A 3 43.64 -10.88 -22.99
CA GLN A 3 42.54 -11.18 -22.08
C GLN A 3 42.32 -9.97 -21.16
N ASN A 4 41.24 -9.26 -21.38
CA ASN A 4 40.76 -8.18 -20.51
C ASN A 4 40.09 -8.82 -19.29
N THR A 5 40.94 -9.24 -18.32
CA THR A 5 40.44 -9.71 -17.01
C THR A 5 39.95 -8.49 -16.23
N ARG A 6 38.65 -8.28 -16.25
CA ARG A 6 37.97 -7.33 -15.36
C ARG A 6 38.29 -7.78 -13.92
N PRO A 7 38.89 -6.92 -13.08
CA PRO A 7 39.14 -7.31 -11.68
C PRO A 7 37.77 -7.63 -11.01
N ALA A 8 37.72 -8.72 -10.26
CA ALA A 8 36.56 -9.04 -9.41
C ALA A 8 36.27 -7.82 -8.52
N PRO A 9 35.01 -7.45 -8.31
CA PRO A 9 34.67 -6.34 -7.42
C PRO A 9 35.26 -6.65 -6.05
N ALA A 10 36.04 -5.73 -5.50
CA ALA A 10 36.57 -5.82 -4.14
C ALA A 10 35.38 -5.99 -3.19
N GLY A 11 35.38 -7.05 -2.40
CA GLY A 11 34.34 -7.26 -1.38
C GLY A 11 34.29 -6.06 -0.43
N PHE A 12 33.11 -5.78 0.13
CA PHE A 12 32.97 -4.72 1.12
C PHE A 12 33.84 -5.01 2.33
N SER A 13 34.47 -3.97 2.87
CA SER A 13 35.14 -4.06 4.18
C SER A 13 34.08 -4.26 5.28
N GLU A 14 34.51 -4.79 6.44
CA GLU A 14 33.62 -4.98 7.58
C GLU A 14 32.91 -3.67 7.99
N GLN A 15 33.61 -2.55 7.94
CA GLN A 15 33.05 -1.23 8.24
C GLN A 15 32.04 -0.75 7.19
N GLN A 16 32.27 -1.06 5.92
CA GLN A 16 31.30 -0.75 4.85
C GLN A 16 30.04 -1.61 4.96
N LEU A 17 30.18 -2.89 5.32
CA LEU A 17 29.05 -3.77 5.59
C LEU A 17 28.23 -3.26 6.79
N HIS A 18 28.89 -2.87 7.87
CA HIS A 18 28.22 -2.31 9.05
C HIS A 18 27.43 -1.05 8.69
N THR A 19 28.03 -0.11 7.96
CA THR A 19 27.35 1.11 7.49
C THR A 19 26.17 0.78 6.58
N LEU A 20 26.28 -0.19 5.69
CA LEU A 20 25.18 -0.63 4.85
C LEU A 20 24.01 -1.18 5.67
N PHE A 21 24.29 -2.00 6.67
CA PHE A 21 23.25 -2.54 7.55
C PHE A 21 22.53 -1.45 8.32
N GLU A 22 23.23 -0.41 8.79
CA GLU A 22 22.61 0.74 9.45
C GLU A 22 21.76 1.59 8.50
N LEU A 23 22.12 1.64 7.20
CA LEU A 23 21.38 2.41 6.20
C LEU A 23 20.09 1.71 5.72
N ILE A 24 20.07 0.37 5.72
CA ILE A 24 18.97 -0.40 5.11
C ILE A 24 18.01 -1.01 6.12
N SER A 25 18.35 -1.01 7.41
CA SER A 25 17.53 -1.57 8.48
C SER A 25 17.56 -0.71 9.74
N ASP A 26 16.40 -0.60 10.40
CA ASP A 26 16.31 0.10 11.69
C ASP A 26 16.80 -0.78 12.84
N GLY A 27 16.61 -2.08 12.74
CA GLY A 27 17.05 -3.05 13.75
C GLY A 27 17.65 -4.31 13.13
N ILE A 28 18.76 -4.80 13.68
CA ILE A 28 19.40 -6.06 13.30
C ILE A 28 19.31 -7.03 14.48
N TRP A 29 19.03 -8.29 14.18
CA TRP A 29 19.04 -9.35 15.16
C TRP A 29 19.81 -10.58 14.66
N ASP A 30 20.43 -11.28 15.61
CA ASP A 30 21.22 -12.50 15.38
C ASP A 30 20.82 -13.52 16.45
N TRP A 31 20.16 -14.57 16.03
CA TRP A 31 19.69 -15.64 16.91
C TRP A 31 20.58 -16.88 16.81
N ASN A 32 21.18 -17.26 17.93
CA ASN A 32 21.82 -18.55 18.11
C ASN A 32 20.80 -19.52 18.72
N ALA A 33 20.27 -20.42 17.90
CA ALA A 33 19.24 -21.36 18.31
C ALA A 33 19.72 -22.40 19.33
N ASN A 34 21.03 -22.74 19.32
CA ASN A 34 21.61 -23.72 20.24
C ASN A 34 21.70 -23.20 21.68
N THR A 35 21.87 -21.88 21.85
CA THR A 35 21.98 -21.24 23.18
C THR A 35 20.74 -20.45 23.59
N GLY A 36 19.83 -20.19 22.65
CA GLY A 36 18.70 -19.29 22.83
C GLY A 36 19.06 -17.80 22.86
N TYR A 37 20.35 -17.47 22.68
CA TYR A 37 20.83 -16.08 22.72
C TYR A 37 20.41 -15.33 21.47
N VAL A 38 19.93 -14.09 21.65
CA VAL A 38 19.59 -13.17 20.54
C VAL A 38 20.31 -11.86 20.76
N TYR A 39 21.28 -11.57 19.90
CA TYR A 39 21.85 -10.23 19.80
C TYR A 39 20.87 -9.29 19.10
N ARG A 40 20.81 -8.04 19.57
CA ARG A 40 20.09 -6.94 18.93
C ARG A 40 20.99 -5.70 18.92
N ASN A 41 21.07 -5.05 17.76
CA ASN A 41 21.85 -3.81 17.65
C ASN A 41 21.16 -2.65 18.38
N PRO A 42 21.86 -1.52 18.66
CA PRO A 42 21.24 -0.34 19.28
C PRO A 42 20.05 0.21 18.51
N GLY A 43 20.04 0.12 17.17
CA GLY A 43 18.94 0.56 16.30
C GLY A 43 17.62 -0.17 16.61
N TRP A 44 17.67 -1.48 16.90
CA TRP A 44 16.48 -2.24 17.28
C TRP A 44 15.80 -1.67 18.55
N TYR A 45 16.59 -1.31 19.54
CA TYR A 45 16.08 -0.69 20.77
C TYR A 45 15.57 0.72 20.52
N ALA A 46 16.33 1.52 19.78
CA ALA A 46 15.96 2.92 19.46
C ALA A 46 14.65 3.00 18.68
N MET A 47 14.44 2.10 17.71
CA MET A 47 13.21 2.01 16.93
C MET A 47 11.96 1.83 17.81
N LEU A 48 12.07 1.02 18.88
CA LEU A 48 10.97 0.75 19.82
C LEU A 48 10.96 1.70 21.03
N GLY A 49 11.91 2.66 21.10
CA GLY A 49 12.03 3.63 22.20
C GLY A 49 12.67 3.08 23.48
N TYR A 50 13.23 1.88 23.46
CA TYR A 50 13.94 1.31 24.61
C TYR A 50 15.39 1.77 24.67
N ALA A 51 15.95 1.85 25.88
CA ALA A 51 17.39 2.06 26.05
C ALA A 51 18.17 0.83 25.50
N SER A 52 19.30 1.07 24.86
CA SER A 52 20.13 0.00 24.31
C SER A 52 20.48 -1.02 25.39
N HIS A 53 20.35 -2.31 25.08
CA HIS A 53 20.63 -3.44 25.96
C HIS A 53 19.80 -3.50 27.26
N SER A 54 18.66 -2.80 27.33
CA SER A 54 17.79 -2.77 28.52
C SER A 54 16.94 -4.04 28.69
N MET A 55 16.91 -4.93 27.70
CA MET A 55 16.13 -6.15 27.71
C MET A 55 17.02 -7.39 27.62
N ALA A 56 16.51 -8.54 28.07
CA ALA A 56 17.23 -9.80 28.00
C ALA A 56 17.52 -10.23 26.53
N ASN A 57 18.72 -10.80 26.31
CA ASN A 57 19.12 -11.29 25.00
C ASN A 57 18.57 -12.69 24.71
N SER A 58 17.25 -12.80 24.68
CA SER A 58 16.54 -14.08 24.46
C SER A 58 15.40 -13.94 23.45
N VAL A 59 14.91 -15.06 22.93
CA VAL A 59 13.74 -15.13 22.05
C VAL A 59 12.50 -14.60 22.75
N LEU A 60 12.35 -14.87 24.05
CA LEU A 60 11.20 -14.41 24.87
C LEU A 60 11.04 -12.87 24.85
N THR A 61 12.15 -12.12 24.74
CA THR A 61 12.09 -10.67 24.59
C THR A 61 11.40 -10.27 23.29
N TRP A 62 11.71 -10.94 22.18
CA TRP A 62 11.03 -10.69 20.91
C TRP A 62 9.53 -11.06 21.01
N GLU A 63 9.22 -12.22 21.52
CA GLU A 63 7.83 -12.63 21.71
C GLU A 63 7.04 -11.64 22.57
N SER A 64 7.65 -11.09 23.63
CA SER A 64 7.00 -10.16 24.56
C SER A 64 6.63 -8.81 23.97
N VAL A 65 7.25 -8.41 22.88
CA VAL A 65 6.95 -7.12 22.18
C VAL A 65 5.98 -7.29 21.01
N ILE A 66 5.67 -8.51 20.59
CA ILE A 66 4.67 -8.75 19.53
C ILE A 66 3.28 -8.39 20.04
N HIS A 67 2.48 -7.73 19.20
CA HIS A 67 1.09 -7.44 19.53
C HIS A 67 0.30 -8.75 19.75
N PRO A 68 -0.53 -8.87 20.80
CA PRO A 68 -1.23 -10.12 21.13
C PRO A 68 -2.05 -10.72 19.98
N GLU A 69 -2.71 -9.89 19.17
CA GLU A 69 -3.48 -10.36 18.01
C GLU A 69 -2.59 -10.88 16.88
N ASP A 70 -1.36 -10.36 16.74
CA ASP A 70 -0.44 -10.76 15.69
C ASP A 70 0.37 -12.00 16.09
N TYR A 71 0.53 -12.25 17.39
CA TYR A 71 1.38 -13.30 17.95
C TYR A 71 1.12 -14.70 17.34
N PRO A 72 -0.12 -15.22 17.26
CA PRO A 72 -0.35 -16.55 16.70
C PRO A 72 0.10 -16.68 15.25
N ARG A 73 -0.14 -15.65 14.45
CA ARG A 73 0.24 -15.61 13.02
C ARG A 73 1.75 -15.53 12.85
N VAL A 74 2.42 -14.72 13.68
CA VAL A 74 3.88 -14.54 13.63
C VAL A 74 4.57 -15.85 14.01
N MET A 75 4.13 -16.50 15.10
CA MET A 75 4.72 -17.76 15.54
C MET A 75 4.49 -18.89 14.53
N ALA A 76 3.31 -19.01 13.95
CA ALA A 76 3.03 -20.00 12.90
C ALA A 76 3.91 -19.78 11.65
N HIS A 77 4.14 -18.51 11.24
CA HIS A 77 5.03 -18.19 10.11
C HIS A 77 6.49 -18.51 10.42
N PHE A 78 6.95 -18.17 11.61
CA PHE A 78 8.30 -18.48 12.09
C PHE A 78 8.54 -20.01 12.12
N GLU A 79 7.62 -20.77 12.73
CA GLU A 79 7.69 -22.22 12.78
C GLU A 79 7.70 -22.87 11.38
N ALA A 80 6.84 -22.38 10.48
CA ALA A 80 6.82 -22.86 9.10
C ALA A 80 8.16 -22.63 8.38
N TYR A 81 8.82 -21.51 8.64
CA TYR A 81 10.13 -21.22 8.05
C TYR A 81 11.25 -22.09 8.62
N ILE A 82 11.36 -22.22 9.95
CA ILE A 82 12.44 -23.01 10.56
C ILE A 82 12.32 -24.51 10.25
N THR A 83 11.10 -25.01 10.02
CA THR A 83 10.80 -26.39 9.60
C THR A 83 10.78 -26.59 8.09
N GLN A 84 11.31 -25.65 7.31
CA GLN A 84 11.42 -25.69 5.83
C GLN A 84 10.09 -25.79 5.07
N ARG A 85 8.98 -25.38 5.66
CA ARG A 85 7.68 -25.28 4.98
C ARG A 85 7.57 -24.01 4.16
N ASN A 86 8.35 -22.97 4.49
CA ASN A 86 8.45 -21.71 3.77
C ASN A 86 9.88 -21.48 3.28
N GLU A 87 10.01 -20.95 2.06
CA GLU A 87 11.32 -20.64 1.46
C GLU A 87 11.91 -19.33 1.97
N ARG A 88 11.09 -18.44 2.50
CA ARG A 88 11.48 -17.08 2.93
C ARG A 88 10.86 -16.73 4.27
N TYR A 89 11.66 -16.14 5.15
CA TYR A 89 11.19 -15.47 6.36
C TYR A 89 11.01 -13.98 6.05
N LEU A 90 9.78 -13.55 5.90
CA LEU A 90 9.38 -12.16 5.73
C LEU A 90 7.96 -12.01 6.23
N ILE A 91 7.77 -11.15 7.23
CA ILE A 91 6.47 -10.96 7.85
C ILE A 91 6.34 -9.54 8.43
N GLU A 92 5.16 -8.96 8.32
CA GLU A 92 4.83 -7.68 8.93
C GLU A 92 3.96 -7.89 10.16
N TYR A 93 4.28 -7.21 11.26
CA TYR A 93 3.49 -7.26 12.49
C TYR A 93 3.71 -6.02 13.35
N ARG A 94 2.88 -5.87 14.38
CA ARG A 94 2.98 -4.75 15.32
C ARG A 94 3.90 -5.12 16.48
N CYS A 95 4.85 -4.23 16.79
CA CYS A 95 5.71 -4.31 17.96
C CYS A 95 5.34 -3.25 18.98
N ARG A 96 5.34 -3.63 20.26
CA ARG A 96 5.07 -2.74 21.39
C ARG A 96 6.30 -1.87 21.67
N CYS A 97 6.09 -0.55 21.67
CA CYS A 97 7.06 0.44 22.10
C CYS A 97 7.14 0.56 23.62
N GLN A 98 8.20 1.23 24.11
CA GLN A 98 8.40 1.49 25.53
C GLN A 98 7.25 2.29 26.18
N ASP A 99 6.67 3.22 25.43
CA ASP A 99 5.55 4.07 25.87
C ASP A 99 4.18 3.33 25.85
N GLY A 100 4.18 2.06 25.47
CA GLY A 100 2.97 1.24 25.35
C GLY A 100 2.24 1.35 24.02
N SER A 101 2.65 2.25 23.13
CA SER A 101 2.15 2.32 21.77
C SER A 101 2.65 1.13 20.93
N TYR A 102 2.10 0.98 19.72
CA TYR A 102 2.53 -0.03 18.76
C TYR A 102 2.98 0.62 17.47
N LEU A 103 4.03 0.07 16.87
CA LEU A 103 4.46 0.41 15.53
C LEU A 103 4.54 -0.84 14.65
N TRP A 104 4.33 -0.65 13.35
CA TRP A 104 4.47 -1.72 12.38
C TRP A 104 5.94 -1.93 12.00
N VAL A 105 6.37 -3.20 12.08
CA VAL A 105 7.67 -3.64 11.58
C VAL A 105 7.51 -4.64 10.45
N GLU A 106 8.42 -4.61 9.50
CA GLU A 106 8.70 -5.70 8.59
C GLU A 106 9.91 -6.46 9.14
N ASP A 107 9.74 -7.74 9.42
CA ASP A 107 10.78 -8.63 9.93
C ASP A 107 11.19 -9.61 8.84
N SER A 108 12.47 -9.62 8.51
CA SER A 108 13.05 -10.51 7.50
C SER A 108 14.30 -11.17 8.01
N GLY A 109 14.54 -12.42 7.59
CA GLY A 109 15.70 -13.14 8.06
C GLY A 109 16.07 -14.37 7.22
N TYR A 110 17.29 -14.85 7.47
CA TYR A 110 17.85 -16.03 6.81
C TYR A 110 18.53 -16.97 7.81
N ILE A 111 18.28 -18.25 7.64
CA ILE A 111 19.05 -19.30 8.33
C ILE A 111 20.43 -19.37 7.69
N ILE A 112 21.46 -19.05 8.47
CA ILE A 112 22.87 -19.04 8.01
C ILE A 112 23.63 -20.31 8.41
N ALA A 113 23.14 -21.06 9.39
CA ALA A 113 23.71 -22.33 9.79
C ALA A 113 22.63 -23.30 10.29
N ARG A 114 22.83 -24.58 9.99
CA ARG A 114 22.04 -25.70 10.52
C ARG A 114 22.93 -26.69 11.22
N ASN A 115 22.39 -27.39 12.20
CA ASN A 115 23.05 -28.52 12.88
C ASN A 115 23.06 -29.75 11.97
N SER A 116 23.81 -30.77 12.35
CA SER A 116 23.91 -32.05 11.63
C SER A 116 22.55 -32.81 11.53
N ASP A 117 21.65 -32.56 12.44
CA ASP A 117 20.25 -33.10 12.46
C ASP A 117 19.27 -32.30 11.61
N GLY A 118 19.73 -31.23 10.93
CA GLY A 118 18.92 -30.35 10.10
C GLY A 118 18.20 -29.23 10.87
N SER A 119 18.25 -29.22 12.20
CA SER A 119 17.70 -28.13 13.01
C SER A 119 18.48 -26.82 12.78
N VAL A 120 17.83 -25.66 13.04
CA VAL A 120 18.48 -24.36 12.92
C VAL A 120 19.55 -24.21 13.98
N ALA A 121 20.76 -23.80 13.59
CA ALA A 121 21.83 -23.44 14.49
C ALA A 121 21.95 -21.92 14.67
N ARG A 122 21.81 -21.14 13.57
CA ARG A 122 21.89 -19.68 13.61
C ARG A 122 21.05 -19.03 12.52
N MET A 123 20.40 -17.92 12.86
CA MET A 123 19.60 -17.12 11.95
C MET A 123 19.93 -15.64 12.15
N LEU A 124 20.06 -14.91 11.05
CA LEU A 124 20.26 -13.46 11.04
C LEU A 124 19.06 -12.79 10.39
N GLY A 125 18.71 -11.60 10.86
CA GLY A 125 17.67 -10.83 10.24
C GLY A 125 17.67 -9.37 10.63
N ALA A 126 16.67 -8.68 10.09
CA ALA A 126 16.48 -7.26 10.27
C ALA A 126 15.01 -6.90 10.44
N HIS A 127 14.76 -5.94 11.31
CA HIS A 127 13.50 -5.22 11.42
C HIS A 127 13.61 -3.90 10.68
N ARG A 128 12.57 -3.57 9.95
CA ARG A 128 12.39 -2.26 9.32
C ARG A 128 11.09 -1.63 9.82
N ASN A 129 11.17 -0.39 10.26
CA ASN A 129 9.99 0.37 10.66
C ASN A 129 9.17 0.76 9.41
N ILE A 130 7.98 0.21 9.28
CA ILE A 130 7.06 0.50 8.17
C ILE A 130 5.82 1.29 8.60
N ASP A 131 5.81 1.78 9.83
CA ASP A 131 4.63 2.42 10.44
C ASP A 131 4.20 3.68 9.69
N ALA A 132 5.16 4.53 9.29
CA ALA A 132 4.86 5.73 8.50
C ALA A 132 4.22 5.37 7.14
N GLY A 133 4.68 4.30 6.50
CA GLY A 133 4.10 3.76 5.27
C GLY A 133 2.66 3.26 5.48
N LYS A 134 2.44 2.47 6.53
CA LYS A 134 1.11 1.96 6.89
C LYS A 134 0.11 3.07 7.19
N ARG A 135 0.52 4.08 7.97
CA ARG A 135 -0.33 5.25 8.26
C ARG A 135 -0.69 6.03 6.99
N ARG A 136 0.27 6.20 6.09
CA ARG A 136 0.03 6.91 4.82
C ARG A 136 -0.95 6.15 3.92
N VAL A 137 -0.83 4.83 3.82
CA VAL A 137 -1.78 4.00 3.08
C VAL A 137 -3.18 4.13 3.66
N ALA A 138 -3.34 3.95 4.98
CA ALA A 138 -4.63 4.10 5.65
C ALA A 138 -5.26 5.48 5.45
N GLN A 139 -4.45 6.55 5.50
CA GLN A 139 -4.90 7.92 5.22
C GLN A 139 -5.39 8.09 3.79
N LEU A 140 -4.66 7.54 2.80
CA LEU A 140 -5.05 7.61 1.39
C LEU A 140 -6.34 6.82 1.13
N GLU A 141 -6.50 5.65 1.72
CA GLU A 141 -7.72 4.84 1.64
C GLU A 141 -8.94 5.61 2.17
N GLN A 142 -8.79 6.27 3.32
CA GLN A 142 -9.86 7.10 3.90
C GLN A 142 -10.19 8.30 3.00
N GLN A 143 -9.18 8.96 2.43
CA GLN A 143 -9.38 10.06 1.48
C GLN A 143 -10.10 9.59 0.21
N ASN A 144 -9.74 8.43 -0.34
CA ASN A 144 -10.41 7.85 -1.51
C ASN A 144 -11.88 7.58 -1.25
N LEU A 145 -12.24 6.97 -0.12
CA LEU A 145 -13.64 6.75 0.26
C LEU A 145 -14.43 8.06 0.36
N SER A 146 -13.81 9.11 0.92
CA SER A 146 -14.42 10.44 1.00
C SER A 146 -14.64 11.07 -0.38
N LEU A 147 -13.64 10.94 -1.27
CA LEU A 147 -13.73 11.44 -2.65
C LEU A 147 -14.80 10.69 -3.47
N GLU A 148 -14.89 9.38 -3.34
CA GLU A 148 -15.91 8.56 -4.01
C GLU A 148 -17.32 8.99 -3.57
N SER A 149 -17.52 9.24 -2.28
CA SER A 149 -18.79 9.76 -1.76
C SER A 149 -19.14 11.12 -2.35
N LEU A 150 -18.18 12.05 -2.42
CA LEU A 150 -18.36 13.37 -3.00
C LEU A 150 -18.67 13.31 -4.50
N VAL A 151 -17.95 12.46 -5.25
CA VAL A 151 -18.20 12.24 -6.68
C VAL A 151 -19.61 11.72 -6.91
N ALA A 152 -20.05 10.75 -6.11
CA ALA A 152 -21.41 10.21 -6.21
C ALA A 152 -22.49 11.26 -5.93
N GLU A 153 -22.26 12.15 -4.96
CA GLU A 153 -23.15 13.27 -4.65
C GLU A 153 -23.22 14.27 -5.83
N ARG A 154 -22.05 14.71 -6.32
CA ARG A 154 -21.97 15.66 -7.45
C ARG A 154 -22.55 15.10 -8.74
N THR A 155 -22.38 13.82 -8.99
CA THR A 155 -22.99 13.16 -10.16
C THR A 155 -24.51 13.18 -10.09
N ARG A 156 -25.08 12.94 -8.91
CA ARG A 156 -26.53 13.02 -8.71
C ARG A 156 -27.05 14.45 -8.89
N GLU A 157 -26.35 15.43 -8.33
CA GLU A 157 -26.69 16.86 -8.50
C GLU A 157 -26.68 17.29 -9.97
N LEU A 158 -25.59 16.96 -10.69
CA LEU A 158 -25.45 17.25 -12.11
C LEU A 158 -26.52 16.56 -12.95
N SER A 159 -26.88 15.32 -12.66
CA SER A 159 -27.96 14.61 -13.35
C SER A 159 -29.29 15.28 -13.15
N TRP A 160 -29.58 15.75 -11.95
CA TRP A 160 -30.81 16.50 -11.64
C TRP A 160 -30.84 17.82 -12.39
N VAL A 161 -29.75 18.61 -12.36
CA VAL A 161 -29.66 19.90 -13.08
C VAL A 161 -29.83 19.69 -14.58
N ASN A 162 -29.19 18.69 -15.16
CA ASN A 162 -29.34 18.36 -16.58
C ASN A 162 -30.78 18.01 -16.94
N GLN A 163 -31.50 17.28 -16.10
CA GLN A 163 -32.92 16.99 -16.33
C GLN A 163 -33.77 18.25 -16.29
N GLN A 164 -33.50 19.17 -15.38
CA GLN A 164 -34.23 20.45 -15.31
C GLN A 164 -33.95 21.31 -16.55
N LEU A 165 -32.68 21.41 -16.96
CA LEU A 165 -32.31 22.14 -18.18
C LEU A 165 -32.98 21.55 -19.43
N GLN A 166 -33.02 20.24 -19.53
CA GLN A 166 -33.68 19.57 -20.67
C GLN A 166 -35.19 19.90 -20.71
N ARG A 167 -35.87 19.85 -19.56
CA ARG A 167 -37.29 20.24 -19.47
C ARG A 167 -37.52 21.71 -19.90
N GLN A 168 -36.68 22.63 -19.41
CA GLN A 168 -36.77 24.03 -19.80
C GLN A 168 -36.52 24.25 -21.30
N LEU A 169 -35.57 23.52 -21.87
CA LEU A 169 -35.29 23.56 -23.31
C LEU A 169 -36.49 23.08 -24.12
N ASP A 170 -37.11 21.98 -23.70
CA ASP A 170 -38.29 21.43 -24.38
C ASP A 170 -39.50 22.38 -24.27
N GLU A 171 -39.75 22.96 -23.10
CA GLU A 171 -40.79 23.97 -22.88
C GLU A 171 -40.55 25.23 -23.75
N ASN A 172 -39.31 25.77 -23.72
CA ASN A 172 -38.95 26.93 -24.54
C ASN A 172 -39.05 26.64 -26.03
N ARG A 173 -38.74 25.43 -26.47
CA ARG A 173 -38.88 24.99 -27.85
C ARG A 173 -40.36 24.91 -28.24
N GLU A 174 -41.23 24.38 -27.40
CA GLU A 174 -42.65 24.35 -27.64
C GLU A 174 -43.23 25.76 -27.79
N LEU A 175 -42.84 26.69 -26.91
CA LEU A 175 -43.25 28.09 -26.98
C LEU A 175 -42.75 28.80 -28.25
N ALA A 176 -41.51 28.52 -28.68
CA ALA A 176 -40.91 29.13 -29.86
C ALA A 176 -41.41 28.56 -31.18
N GLU A 177 -41.89 27.32 -31.21
CA GLU A 177 -42.29 26.59 -32.44
C GLU A 177 -43.80 26.52 -32.65
N ARG A 178 -44.62 26.91 -31.65
CA ARG A 178 -46.11 26.87 -31.72
C ARG A 178 -46.73 28.26 -31.67
N ASP A 179 -47.84 28.43 -32.36
CA ASP A 179 -48.68 29.60 -32.27
C ASP A 179 -49.46 29.62 -30.95
N ALA A 180 -49.41 30.74 -30.22
CA ALA A 180 -49.96 30.84 -28.87
C ALA A 180 -51.52 30.65 -28.80
N LEU A 181 -52.25 30.97 -29.85
CA LEU A 181 -53.66 30.85 -29.89
C LEU A 181 -54.20 29.53 -30.39
N THR A 182 -53.58 29.01 -31.48
CA THR A 182 -54.06 27.81 -32.16
C THR A 182 -53.30 26.55 -31.75
N ARG A 183 -52.12 26.70 -31.08
CA ARG A 183 -51.18 25.63 -30.72
C ARG A 183 -50.68 24.80 -31.89
N ILE A 184 -50.90 25.22 -33.13
CA ILE A 184 -50.36 24.62 -34.34
C ILE A 184 -48.93 25.10 -34.55
N ALA A 185 -48.13 24.40 -35.37
CA ALA A 185 -46.78 24.83 -35.76
C ALA A 185 -46.83 26.26 -36.35
N ASN A 186 -46.04 27.17 -35.77
CA ASN A 186 -45.95 28.53 -36.26
C ASN A 186 -45.13 28.59 -37.57
N ARG A 187 -45.12 29.77 -38.22
CA ARG A 187 -44.42 29.98 -39.49
C ARG A 187 -42.95 29.63 -39.40
N TYR A 188 -42.29 29.91 -38.26
CA TYR A 188 -40.87 29.62 -38.05
C TYR A 188 -40.59 28.10 -38.12
N ARG A 189 -41.41 27.27 -37.47
CA ARG A 189 -41.28 25.82 -37.53
C ARG A 189 -41.60 25.29 -38.91
N LEU A 190 -42.56 25.80 -39.59
CA LEU A 190 -42.92 25.39 -40.96
C LEU A 190 -41.73 25.64 -41.92
N ASP A 191 -41.16 26.84 -41.90
CA ASP A 191 -40.02 27.22 -42.75
C ASP A 191 -38.80 26.32 -42.46
N LYS A 192 -38.52 26.01 -41.18
CA LYS A 192 -37.42 25.14 -40.79
C LYS A 192 -37.58 23.69 -41.27
N VAL A 193 -38.81 23.14 -41.17
CA VAL A 193 -39.10 21.77 -41.66
C VAL A 193 -39.02 21.71 -43.18
N LEU A 194 -39.54 22.70 -43.88
CA LEU A 194 -39.42 22.78 -45.34
C LEU A 194 -37.98 22.84 -45.81
N GLN A 195 -37.13 23.62 -45.13
CA GLN A 195 -35.70 23.71 -45.46
C GLN A 195 -35.00 22.34 -45.24
N GLN A 196 -35.29 21.67 -44.14
CA GLN A 196 -34.72 20.35 -43.84
C GLN A 196 -35.14 19.28 -44.87
N GLU A 197 -36.38 19.26 -45.27
CA GLU A 197 -36.85 18.30 -46.27
C GLU A 197 -36.32 18.63 -47.69
N CYS A 198 -36.13 19.89 -48.03
CA CYS A 198 -35.43 20.28 -49.27
C CYS A 198 -34.00 19.79 -49.27
N GLU A 199 -33.24 19.99 -48.18
CA GLU A 199 -31.85 19.49 -48.06
C GLU A 199 -31.78 17.95 -48.10
N ARG A 200 -32.72 17.28 -47.48
CA ARG A 200 -32.83 15.81 -47.49
C ARG A 200 -33.12 15.30 -48.91
N SER A 201 -34.03 15.93 -49.61
CA SER A 201 -34.37 15.58 -51.01
C SER A 201 -33.18 15.77 -51.98
N GLN A 202 -32.32 16.78 -51.75
CA GLN A 202 -31.10 17.00 -52.53
C GLN A 202 -30.00 15.92 -52.28
N ARG A 203 -29.96 15.31 -51.12
CA ARG A 203 -28.97 14.25 -50.77
C ARG A 203 -29.32 12.90 -51.36
N PHE A 204 -30.53 12.69 -51.81
CA PHE A 204 -31.00 11.43 -52.42
C PHE A 204 -31.19 11.50 -53.94
N ARG A 205 -30.69 12.54 -54.57
CA ARG A 205 -30.52 12.63 -56.03
C ARG A 205 -29.03 12.47 -56.37
#